data_a2d708c4919b9d97d5afcc129c7d8932
#
_entry.id   a2d708c4919b9d97d5afcc129c7d8932
#
_cell.length_a   1.000
_cell.length_b   1.000
_cell.length_c   1.000
_cell.angle_alpha   90.00
_cell.angle_beta   90.00
_cell.angle_gamma   90.00
#
_symmetry.space_group_name_H-M   'P 1'
#
loop_
_entity.id
_entity.type
_entity.pdbx_description
1 polymer ?
#
loop_
_entity_poly.entity_id
_entity_poly.type
_entity_poly.pdbx_seq_one_letter_code
_entity_poly.pdbx_strand_id
1 'polypeptide(L)'
;VTKQEWVPIRYQGEFIEGPIDQVEYIDLVPNQIVGSSASLIPFVDHDDATRALMGSHMQTQAVPLVSPRAPIVGTGMEGAVATSMNRSVLANHSGQVTFADGNKVIVALDKKAEVKHHDQSEISADGKTETYYLAKFERTSPYGTCYNQRTIVSAGDIVKVGDLLIDGPSTDGGELSIGQNLLVAYTELDGLNYEDSFLISDRLVKEDVLTNIQIYEYQAQVVETKLGSEELTKDIPNVSENELAKLTNDGIVMIGAIVGPNDILVGKVEPRGEKELSAEERLLRAIFGEKAREVKDTSLRIPNGEGGVVIKVDILSKDDGDELDPGVNKIVKVYVAQIRRIQEGDKIAGRHGNKGVIGRVWPAYDMPRTADGTPVDLVMSPISVISRMNLGQILETTLAHAGLYLNKRYAVPVFEK
;
A
#
# COMPACT_ATOMS: atom_id res chain seq x y z
N VAL A 1 43.10 16.36 7.32
CA VAL A 1 43.87 16.74 6.12
C VAL A 1 45.17 15.98 6.18
N THR A 2 45.38 15.04 5.24
CA THR A 2 46.59 14.21 5.19
C THR A 2 47.80 15.06 4.79
N LYS A 3 48.95 14.80 5.40
CA LYS A 3 50.24 15.39 5.00
C LYS A 3 50.87 14.68 3.77
N GLN A 4 50.15 13.75 3.16
CA GLN A 4 50.63 13.01 2.00
C GLN A 4 50.44 13.88 0.75
N GLU A 5 51.45 14.05 -0.04
CA GLU A 5 51.43 14.76 -1.32
C GLU A 5 50.74 13.95 -2.43
N TRP A 6 50.72 12.62 -2.31
CA TRP A 6 50.09 11.68 -3.23
C TRP A 6 49.03 10.84 -2.48
N VAL A 7 47.88 10.70 -3.10
CA VAL A 7 46.72 9.98 -2.54
C VAL A 7 46.10 9.06 -3.60
N PRO A 8 45.50 7.94 -3.19
CA PRO A 8 44.71 7.14 -4.12
C PRO A 8 43.46 7.93 -4.57
N ILE A 9 43.30 8.06 -5.87
CA ILE A 9 42.19 8.79 -6.52
C ILE A 9 41.49 7.91 -7.55
N ARG A 10 40.24 8.22 -7.84
CA ARG A 10 39.50 7.65 -8.96
C ARG A 10 39.48 8.64 -10.09
N TYR A 11 40.06 8.26 -11.23
CA TYR A 11 40.13 9.10 -12.43
C TYR A 11 39.71 8.28 -13.66
N GLN A 12 38.70 8.77 -14.40
CA GLN A 12 38.15 8.12 -15.60
C GLN A 12 37.75 6.64 -15.39
N GLY A 13 37.31 6.29 -14.18
CA GLY A 13 36.89 4.93 -13.84
C GLY A 13 37.98 4.03 -13.25
N GLU A 14 39.26 4.43 -13.29
CA GLU A 14 40.39 3.69 -12.73
C GLU A 14 40.85 4.25 -11.38
N PHE A 15 41.42 3.39 -10.54
CA PHE A 15 42.04 3.77 -9.29
C PHE A 15 43.52 3.95 -9.52
N ILE A 16 43.99 5.17 -9.35
CA ILE A 16 45.42 5.55 -9.53
C ILE A 16 45.90 6.34 -8.32
N GLU A 17 47.20 6.47 -8.17
CA GLU A 17 47.80 7.44 -7.25
C GLU A 17 48.03 8.77 -7.96
N GLY A 18 47.59 9.87 -7.36
CA GLY A 18 47.73 11.21 -7.90
C GLY A 18 48.03 12.27 -6.84
N PRO A 19 48.52 13.44 -7.24
CA PRO A 19 48.80 14.52 -6.31
C PRO A 19 47.50 15.11 -5.76
N ILE A 20 47.50 15.46 -4.46
CA ILE A 20 46.34 15.93 -3.70
C ILE A 20 45.71 17.21 -4.28
N ASP A 21 46.52 18.06 -4.88
CA ASP A 21 46.08 19.32 -5.51
C ASP A 21 45.28 19.14 -6.81
N GLN A 22 45.26 17.93 -7.37
CA GLN A 22 44.42 17.57 -8.51
C GLN A 22 43.07 16.95 -8.09
N VAL A 23 42.85 16.76 -6.80
CA VAL A 23 41.59 16.17 -6.28
C VAL A 23 40.50 17.24 -6.30
N GLU A 24 39.49 17.04 -7.10
CA GLU A 24 38.33 17.94 -7.21
C GLU A 24 37.24 17.64 -6.16
N TYR A 25 37.05 16.37 -5.83
CA TYR A 25 36.02 15.89 -4.91
C TYR A 25 36.60 14.95 -3.87
N ILE A 26 36.03 14.93 -2.69
CA ILE A 26 36.40 14.04 -1.59
C ILE A 26 35.13 13.52 -0.89
N ASP A 27 35.15 12.24 -0.54
CA ASP A 27 34.12 11.66 0.33
C ASP A 27 34.29 12.19 1.75
N LEU A 28 33.22 12.79 2.30
CA LEU A 28 33.25 13.41 3.62
C LEU A 28 32.97 12.40 4.73
N VAL A 29 32.03 11.48 4.50
CA VAL A 29 31.55 10.53 5.51
C VAL A 29 31.30 9.16 4.90
N PRO A 30 31.49 8.06 5.66
CA PRO A 30 31.30 6.70 5.16
C PRO A 30 29.87 6.40 4.73
N ASN A 31 28.87 7.05 5.31
CA ASN A 31 27.45 6.83 5.00
C ASN A 31 27.05 7.30 3.59
N GLN A 32 27.88 8.04 2.88
CA GLN A 32 27.64 8.42 1.47
C GLN A 32 27.57 7.23 0.51
N ILE A 33 28.12 6.06 0.88
CA ILE A 33 28.03 4.84 0.07
C ILE A 33 26.65 4.15 0.17
N VAL A 34 25.83 4.54 1.12
CA VAL A 34 24.56 3.90 1.43
C VAL A 34 23.41 4.63 0.71
N GLY A 35 22.61 3.89 -0.05
CA GLY A 35 21.40 4.43 -0.67
C GLY A 35 20.27 4.65 0.33
N SER A 36 19.22 5.36 -0.08
CA SER A 36 18.09 5.73 0.78
C SER A 36 17.42 4.55 1.48
N SER A 37 17.19 3.43 0.78
CA SER A 37 16.55 2.25 1.39
C SER A 37 17.45 1.56 2.41
N ALA A 38 18.76 1.45 2.14
CA ALA A 38 19.71 0.85 3.09
C ALA A 38 19.97 1.77 4.28
N SER A 39 19.85 3.10 4.12
CA SER A 39 19.99 4.07 5.22
C SER A 39 18.85 4.02 6.25
N LEU A 40 17.79 3.28 5.98
CA LEU A 40 16.66 3.03 6.90
C LEU A 40 16.83 1.76 7.74
N ILE A 41 17.95 1.03 7.58
CA ILE A 41 18.25 -0.18 8.35
C ILE A 41 19.10 0.20 9.56
N PRO A 42 18.56 0.14 10.79
CA PRO A 42 19.36 0.39 11.98
C PRO A 42 20.38 -0.75 12.16
N PHE A 43 21.56 -0.45 12.70
CA PHE A 43 22.65 -1.43 12.89
C PHE A 43 23.06 -2.19 11.63
N VAL A 44 22.96 -1.57 10.46
CA VAL A 44 23.30 -2.22 9.17
C VAL A 44 24.78 -2.67 9.11
N ASP A 45 25.66 -2.02 9.86
CA ASP A 45 27.07 -2.37 10.00
C ASP A 45 27.30 -3.69 10.75
N HIS A 46 26.28 -4.22 11.44
CA HIS A 46 26.28 -5.53 12.09
C HIS A 46 25.61 -6.63 11.28
N ASP A 47 25.18 -6.34 10.06
CA ASP A 47 24.57 -7.30 9.15
C ASP A 47 25.53 -7.69 8.03
N ASP A 48 25.42 -8.95 7.57
CA ASP A 48 26.09 -9.36 6.34
C ASP A 48 25.57 -8.53 5.15
N ALA A 49 26.50 -8.15 4.26
CA ALA A 49 26.17 -7.30 3.11
C ALA A 49 25.05 -7.86 2.23
N THR A 50 25.01 -9.19 2.03
CA THR A 50 23.95 -9.85 1.26
C THR A 50 22.59 -9.67 1.92
N ARG A 51 22.53 -9.76 3.26
CA ARG A 51 21.29 -9.59 4.02
C ARG A 51 20.85 -8.13 4.09
N ALA A 52 21.78 -7.20 4.20
CA ALA A 52 21.48 -5.77 4.10
C ALA A 52 20.87 -5.41 2.73
N LEU A 53 21.39 -5.97 1.64
CA LEU A 53 20.82 -5.80 0.30
C LEU A 53 19.41 -6.40 0.19
N MET A 54 19.19 -7.60 0.74
CA MET A 54 17.85 -8.20 0.77
C MET A 54 16.87 -7.36 1.59
N GLY A 55 17.27 -6.86 2.76
CA GLY A 55 16.48 -5.98 3.61
C GLY A 55 16.11 -4.68 2.91
N SER A 56 17.08 -4.04 2.25
CA SER A 56 16.88 -2.85 1.43
C SER A 56 15.83 -3.10 0.33
N HIS A 57 15.95 -4.20 -0.41
CA HIS A 57 15.01 -4.56 -1.47
C HIS A 57 13.60 -4.86 -0.94
N MET A 58 13.49 -5.58 0.19
CA MET A 58 12.19 -5.91 0.79
C MET A 58 11.44 -4.69 1.32
N GLN A 59 12.14 -3.66 1.81
CA GLN A 59 11.51 -2.40 2.19
C GLN A 59 10.78 -1.74 1.00
N THR A 60 11.31 -1.85 -0.21
CA THR A 60 10.67 -1.31 -1.42
C THR A 60 9.41 -2.06 -1.82
N GLN A 61 9.23 -3.29 -1.35
CA GLN A 61 8.07 -4.15 -1.60
C GLN A 61 7.05 -4.13 -0.46
N ALA A 62 7.26 -3.34 0.59
CA ALA A 62 6.36 -3.25 1.72
C ALA A 62 4.99 -2.71 1.31
N VAL A 63 3.93 -3.44 1.67
CA VAL A 63 2.55 -3.05 1.38
C VAL A 63 2.09 -2.03 2.43
N PRO A 64 1.47 -0.91 2.04
CA PRO A 64 0.90 0.05 2.98
C PRO A 64 -0.13 -0.60 3.90
N LEU A 65 0.05 -0.45 5.20
CA LEU A 65 -0.89 -0.94 6.20
C LEU A 65 -2.00 0.07 6.47
N VAL A 66 -3.15 -0.43 6.95
CA VAL A 66 -4.28 0.42 7.38
C VAL A 66 -3.86 1.31 8.55
N SER A 67 -3.09 0.76 9.49
CA SER A 67 -2.60 1.47 10.67
C SER A 67 -1.11 1.24 10.84
N PRO A 68 -0.26 1.92 10.03
CA PRO A 68 1.18 1.80 10.16
C PRO A 68 1.66 2.46 11.47
N ARG A 69 2.81 2.01 12.01
CA ARG A 69 3.44 2.64 13.17
C ARG A 69 4.89 2.95 12.91
N ALA A 70 5.31 4.13 13.31
CA ALA A 70 6.70 4.54 13.23
C ALA A 70 7.59 3.62 14.08
N PRO A 71 8.80 3.26 13.61
CA PRO A 71 9.66 2.32 14.29
C PRO A 71 10.14 2.87 15.64
N ILE A 72 10.20 2.00 16.67
CA ILE A 72 10.78 2.34 17.97
C ILE A 72 12.29 2.60 17.82
N VAL A 73 12.94 1.79 16.97
CA VAL A 73 14.35 1.98 16.60
C VAL A 73 14.42 2.33 15.13
N GLY A 74 14.70 3.59 14.85
CA GLY A 74 14.91 4.13 13.52
C GLY A 74 16.37 4.48 13.26
N THR A 75 16.64 5.13 12.14
CA THR A 75 17.96 5.65 11.78
C THR A 75 18.04 7.18 11.83
N GLY A 76 16.90 7.86 12.02
CA GLY A 76 16.77 9.31 11.93
C GLY A 76 16.53 9.82 10.50
N MET A 77 16.54 8.94 9.50
CA MET A 77 16.27 9.28 8.10
C MET A 77 14.77 9.21 7.76
N GLU A 78 13.95 8.61 8.63
CA GLU A 78 12.53 8.33 8.39
C GLU A 78 11.73 9.61 8.09
N GLY A 79 11.98 10.67 8.86
CA GLY A 79 11.32 11.97 8.65
C GLY A 79 11.74 12.65 7.34
N ALA A 80 13.04 12.63 7.03
CA ALA A 80 13.56 13.21 5.79
C ALA A 80 13.03 12.47 4.54
N VAL A 81 12.94 11.14 4.61
CA VAL A 81 12.39 10.33 3.53
C VAL A 81 10.89 10.60 3.36
N ALA A 82 10.11 10.60 4.44
CA ALA A 82 8.68 10.87 4.39
C ALA A 82 8.36 12.24 3.78
N THR A 83 9.10 13.27 4.19
CA THR A 83 8.96 14.62 3.63
C THR A 83 9.33 14.67 2.15
N SER A 84 10.45 14.02 1.76
CA SER A 84 10.92 13.99 0.36
C SER A 84 9.99 13.22 -0.58
N MET A 85 9.23 12.26 -0.05
CA MET A 85 8.23 11.50 -0.81
C MET A 85 6.95 12.30 -1.10
N ASN A 86 6.78 13.46 -0.47
CA ASN A 86 5.60 14.33 -0.59
C ASN A 86 4.26 13.58 -0.37
N ARG A 87 4.25 12.58 0.51
CA ARG A 87 3.04 11.81 0.86
C ARG A 87 2.30 12.39 2.04
N SER A 88 3.02 13.03 2.95
CA SER A 88 2.48 13.79 4.07
C SER A 88 2.32 15.24 3.67
N VAL A 89 1.23 15.88 4.06
CA VAL A 89 0.92 17.28 3.72
C VAL A 89 1.26 18.16 4.89
N LEU A 90 2.13 19.12 4.63
CA LEU A 90 2.57 20.11 5.61
C LEU A 90 1.82 21.44 5.39
N ALA A 91 1.66 22.22 6.45
CA ALA A 91 1.07 23.56 6.37
C ALA A 91 1.96 24.50 5.56
N ASN A 92 1.42 25.07 4.49
CA ASN A 92 2.13 26.08 3.69
C ASN A 92 2.14 27.45 4.38
N HIS A 93 1.11 27.72 5.19
CA HIS A 93 0.93 28.98 5.91
C HIS A 93 0.56 28.74 7.38
N SER A 94 0.91 29.70 8.24
CA SER A 94 0.48 29.68 9.64
C SER A 94 -0.97 30.13 9.78
N GLY A 95 -1.69 29.53 10.72
CA GLY A 95 -3.07 29.82 10.96
C GLY A 95 -3.74 28.93 12.00
N GLN A 96 -5.06 28.98 12.04
CA GLN A 96 -5.86 28.10 12.89
C GLN A 96 -6.72 27.16 12.04
N VAL A 97 -6.73 25.88 12.40
CA VAL A 97 -7.61 24.89 11.78
C VAL A 97 -9.05 25.19 12.17
N THR A 98 -9.89 25.52 11.19
CA THR A 98 -11.31 25.80 11.40
C THR A 98 -12.19 24.59 11.16
N PHE A 99 -11.74 23.69 10.30
CA PHE A 99 -12.45 22.47 9.96
C PHE A 99 -11.46 21.35 9.60
N ALA A 100 -11.72 20.14 10.09
CA ALA A 100 -10.95 18.95 9.73
C ALA A 100 -11.88 17.74 9.72
N ASP A 101 -11.90 17.03 8.59
CA ASP A 101 -12.61 15.76 8.41
C ASP A 101 -11.77 14.74 7.63
N GLY A 102 -12.38 13.62 7.22
CA GLY A 102 -11.71 12.59 6.44
C GLY A 102 -11.38 12.98 4.99
N ASN A 103 -11.89 14.11 4.47
CA ASN A 103 -11.73 14.53 3.08
C ASN A 103 -10.95 15.83 2.93
N LYS A 104 -11.02 16.73 3.90
CA LYS A 104 -10.36 18.04 3.83
C LYS A 104 -10.03 18.62 5.18
N VAL A 105 -9.01 19.49 5.18
CA VAL A 105 -8.63 20.35 6.31
C VAL A 105 -8.69 21.80 5.84
N ILE A 106 -9.33 22.68 6.60
CA ILE A 106 -9.42 24.12 6.30
C ILE A 106 -8.69 24.90 7.40
N VAL A 107 -7.73 25.70 6.98
CA VAL A 107 -6.93 26.57 7.85
C VAL A 107 -7.29 28.02 7.59
N ALA A 108 -7.71 28.77 8.63
CA ALA A 108 -7.83 30.22 8.57
C ALA A 108 -6.45 30.83 8.75
N LEU A 109 -5.99 31.56 7.76
CA LEU A 109 -4.64 32.10 7.69
C LEU A 109 -4.46 33.36 8.57
N ASP A 110 -3.35 33.44 9.28
CA ASP A 110 -3.00 34.62 10.09
C ASP A 110 -2.76 35.86 9.22
N LYS A 111 -2.26 35.66 8.00
CA LYS A 111 -2.00 36.71 7.01
C LYS A 111 -2.61 36.31 5.67
N LYS A 112 -3.10 37.31 4.95
CA LYS A 112 -3.57 37.06 3.57
C LYS A 112 -2.47 36.49 2.71
N ALA A 113 -2.78 35.42 2.03
CA ALA A 113 -1.90 34.75 1.05
C ALA A 113 -2.38 35.07 -0.38
N GLU A 114 -1.44 35.03 -1.33
CA GLU A 114 -1.77 35.08 -2.76
C GLU A 114 -2.53 33.82 -3.17
N VAL A 115 -3.53 34.00 -4.02
CA VAL A 115 -4.27 32.87 -4.60
C VAL A 115 -3.32 32.04 -5.44
N LYS A 116 -2.99 30.87 -4.94
CA LYS A 116 -2.19 29.83 -5.62
C LYS A 116 -2.87 28.50 -5.48
N HIS A 117 -2.88 27.74 -6.57
CA HIS A 117 -3.25 26.33 -6.53
C HIS A 117 -1.96 25.52 -6.36
N HIS A 118 -1.93 24.71 -5.32
CA HIS A 118 -0.94 23.66 -5.11
C HIS A 118 -1.61 22.32 -5.37
N ASP A 119 -0.86 21.29 -5.65
CA ASP A 119 -1.39 19.97 -6.03
C ASP A 119 -2.46 19.40 -5.08
N GLN A 120 -2.39 19.75 -3.79
CA GLN A 120 -3.33 19.28 -2.77
C GLN A 120 -3.94 20.40 -1.92
N SER A 121 -3.71 21.67 -2.26
CA SER A 121 -4.30 22.78 -1.52
C SER A 121 -4.80 23.90 -2.41
N GLU A 122 -5.82 24.59 -1.94
CA GLU A 122 -6.44 25.73 -2.63
C GLU A 122 -6.62 26.90 -1.65
N ILE A 123 -6.15 28.06 -2.05
CA ILE A 123 -6.35 29.30 -1.29
C ILE A 123 -7.61 29.98 -1.79
N SER A 124 -8.48 30.36 -0.86
CA SER A 124 -9.74 31.06 -1.16
C SER A 124 -9.50 32.40 -1.88
N ALA A 125 -10.47 32.85 -2.67
CA ALA A 125 -10.38 34.06 -3.47
C ALA A 125 -10.13 35.34 -2.62
N ASP A 126 -10.47 35.33 -1.33
CA ASP A 126 -10.20 36.41 -0.39
C ASP A 126 -8.82 36.31 0.28
N GLY A 127 -8.10 35.22 0.05
CA GLY A 127 -6.76 34.95 0.59
C GLY A 127 -6.74 34.69 2.09
N LYS A 128 -7.88 34.35 2.71
CA LYS A 128 -7.99 34.20 4.17
C LYS A 128 -7.99 32.75 4.64
N THR A 129 -8.36 31.82 3.78
CA THR A 129 -8.42 30.40 4.12
C THR A 129 -7.67 29.57 3.09
N GLU A 130 -7.02 28.52 3.54
CA GLU A 130 -6.42 27.50 2.70
C GLU A 130 -7.08 26.16 3.00
N THR A 131 -7.55 25.48 1.95
CA THR A 131 -8.20 24.17 2.04
C THR A 131 -7.26 23.13 1.49
N TYR A 132 -6.95 22.12 2.31
CA TYR A 132 -6.15 20.96 1.95
C TYR A 132 -7.08 19.78 1.70
N TYR A 133 -6.95 19.10 0.57
CA TYR A 133 -7.76 17.95 0.19
C TYR A 133 -6.99 16.66 0.44
N LEU A 134 -7.68 15.64 0.98
CA LEU A 134 -7.12 14.31 1.23
C LEU A 134 -7.44 13.38 0.08
N ALA A 135 -6.43 12.67 -0.40
CA ALA A 135 -6.62 11.54 -1.29
C ALA A 135 -7.18 10.34 -0.49
N LYS A 136 -8.30 9.77 -0.95
CA LYS A 136 -9.02 8.72 -0.25
C LYS A 136 -9.18 7.49 -1.12
N PHE A 137 -8.62 6.34 -0.64
CA PHE A 137 -8.77 5.04 -1.25
C PHE A 137 -8.47 5.02 -2.75
N GLU A 138 -7.40 5.68 -3.15
CA GLU A 138 -6.93 5.68 -4.53
C GLU A 138 -6.08 4.44 -4.80
N ARG A 139 -6.24 3.87 -5.99
CA ARG A 139 -5.43 2.73 -6.42
C ARG A 139 -4.08 3.20 -6.94
N THR A 140 -3.00 2.64 -6.43
CA THR A 140 -1.68 2.85 -7.01
C THR A 140 -1.42 1.82 -8.12
N SER A 141 -0.94 2.29 -9.26
CA SER A 141 -0.53 1.42 -10.36
C SER A 141 0.96 1.04 -10.23
N PRO A 142 1.38 -0.17 -10.57
CA PRO A 142 0.61 -1.33 -11.05
C PRO A 142 0.13 -2.28 -9.96
N TYR A 143 0.58 -2.12 -8.71
CA TYR A 143 0.44 -3.14 -7.66
C TYR A 143 -0.93 -3.20 -6.98
N GLY A 144 -1.83 -2.24 -7.25
CA GLY A 144 -3.16 -2.22 -6.65
C GLY A 144 -3.17 -1.92 -5.16
N THR A 145 -2.08 -1.37 -4.61
CA THR A 145 -2.04 -0.91 -3.22
C THR A 145 -2.92 0.31 -3.03
N CYS A 146 -3.39 0.52 -1.81
CA CYS A 146 -4.28 1.61 -1.47
C CYS A 146 -3.50 2.85 -1.05
N TYR A 147 -3.70 3.96 -1.74
CA TYR A 147 -3.26 5.27 -1.32
C TYR A 147 -4.39 5.94 -0.53
N ASN A 148 -4.19 6.13 0.77
CA ASN A 148 -5.18 6.73 1.65
C ASN A 148 -4.50 7.65 2.64
N GLN A 149 -4.93 8.91 2.67
CA GLN A 149 -4.45 9.92 3.60
C GLN A 149 -5.38 10.06 4.79
N ARG A 150 -4.82 10.46 5.93
CA ARG A 150 -5.57 10.71 7.18
C ARG A 150 -5.16 12.05 7.78
N THR A 151 -6.13 12.82 8.24
CA THR A 151 -5.85 14.03 9.01
C THR A 151 -5.34 13.68 10.41
N ILE A 152 -4.39 14.46 10.92
CA ILE A 152 -3.85 14.34 12.27
C ILE A 152 -4.17 15.56 13.14
N VAL A 153 -4.70 16.62 12.54
CA VAL A 153 -5.09 17.85 13.22
C VAL A 153 -6.60 17.90 13.46
N SER A 154 -6.99 18.65 14.46
CA SER A 154 -8.40 18.86 14.84
C SER A 154 -8.79 20.33 14.71
N ALA A 155 -10.08 20.59 14.57
CA ALA A 155 -10.58 21.97 14.55
C ALA A 155 -10.23 22.68 15.87
N GLY A 156 -9.65 23.88 15.75
CA GLY A 156 -9.13 24.68 16.87
C GLY A 156 -7.61 24.66 17.02
N ASP A 157 -6.92 23.71 16.41
CA ASP A 157 -5.45 23.61 16.48
C ASP A 157 -4.80 24.81 15.79
N ILE A 158 -3.71 25.31 16.38
CA ILE A 158 -2.88 26.37 15.80
C ILE A 158 -1.71 25.71 15.10
N VAL A 159 -1.53 26.01 13.82
CA VAL A 159 -0.49 25.44 12.97
C VAL A 159 0.46 26.53 12.45
N LYS A 160 1.73 26.16 12.31
CA LYS A 160 2.79 26.97 11.73
C LYS A 160 3.20 26.41 10.38
N VAL A 161 3.88 27.23 9.58
CA VAL A 161 4.48 26.77 8.32
C VAL A 161 5.39 25.57 8.59
N GLY A 162 5.15 24.48 7.87
CA GLY A 162 5.91 23.24 8.01
C GLY A 162 5.34 22.24 9.02
N ASP A 163 4.29 22.61 9.78
CA ASP A 163 3.62 21.65 10.67
C ASP A 163 2.85 20.61 9.84
N LEU A 164 2.83 19.38 10.35
CA LEU A 164 2.16 18.27 9.69
C LEU A 164 0.64 18.36 9.89
N LEU A 165 -0.11 18.36 8.79
CA LEU A 165 -1.57 18.39 8.76
C LEU A 165 -2.19 17.02 8.45
N ILE A 166 -1.59 16.31 7.50
CA ILE A 166 -2.13 15.08 6.92
C ILE A 166 -1.00 14.07 6.78
N ASP A 167 -1.19 12.89 7.35
CA ASP A 167 -0.34 11.72 7.11
C ASP A 167 -0.77 10.97 5.86
N GLY A 168 0.21 10.50 5.11
CA GLY A 168 0.01 9.69 3.92
C GLY A 168 0.02 8.18 4.20
N PRO A 169 -0.05 7.36 3.17
CA PRO A 169 0.18 5.94 3.30
C PRO A 169 1.61 5.66 3.73
N SER A 170 1.80 4.67 4.61
CA SER A 170 3.10 4.32 5.18
C SER A 170 3.81 5.46 5.89
N THR A 171 3.06 6.37 6.52
CA THR A 171 3.60 7.39 7.43
C THR A 171 2.84 7.41 8.75
N ASP A 172 3.53 7.80 9.81
CA ASP A 172 2.97 7.95 11.16
C ASP A 172 3.65 9.13 11.85
N GLY A 173 2.89 10.21 12.10
CA GLY A 173 3.41 11.45 12.65
C GLY A 173 4.47 12.14 11.78
N GLY A 174 4.39 12.01 10.45
CA GLY A 174 5.36 12.57 9.49
C GLY A 174 6.64 11.76 9.34
N GLU A 175 6.75 10.60 9.96
CA GLU A 175 7.88 9.68 9.79
C GLU A 175 7.48 8.47 8.93
N LEU A 176 8.43 7.95 8.15
CA LEU A 176 8.20 6.74 7.35
C LEU A 176 7.90 5.55 8.25
N SER A 177 6.77 4.90 7.98
CA SER A 177 6.24 3.77 8.72
C SER A 177 5.75 2.69 7.77
N ILE A 178 6.64 1.79 7.36
CA ILE A 178 6.34 0.73 6.37
C ILE A 178 5.87 -0.57 7.01
N GLY A 179 5.65 -0.60 8.33
CA GLY A 179 5.28 -1.79 9.07
C GLY A 179 4.74 -1.52 10.46
N GLN A 180 4.97 -2.49 11.36
CA GLN A 180 4.53 -2.48 12.75
C GLN A 180 5.67 -2.88 13.69
N ASN A 181 5.58 -2.42 14.93
CA ASN A 181 6.47 -2.86 15.99
C ASN A 181 5.87 -4.11 16.66
N LEU A 182 6.52 -5.25 16.50
CA LEU A 182 6.07 -6.54 17.04
C LEU A 182 7.00 -7.02 18.16
N LEU A 183 6.44 -7.62 19.19
CA LEU A 183 7.22 -8.28 20.24
C LEU A 183 7.63 -9.68 19.74
N VAL A 184 8.95 -9.87 19.55
CA VAL A 184 9.52 -11.07 18.92
C VAL A 184 10.23 -11.93 19.95
N ALA A 185 10.03 -13.26 19.90
CA ALA A 185 10.83 -14.23 20.61
C ALA A 185 11.69 -15.06 19.63
N TYR A 186 12.98 -15.15 19.92
CA TYR A 186 13.91 -16.04 19.21
C TYR A 186 14.05 -17.34 20.00
N THR A 187 13.20 -18.31 19.69
CA THR A 187 13.18 -19.62 20.32
C THR A 187 12.61 -20.65 19.37
N GLU A 188 12.86 -21.91 19.63
CA GLU A 188 12.19 -23.02 18.96
C GLU A 188 10.86 -23.33 19.65
N LEU A 189 9.82 -23.56 18.88
CA LEU A 189 8.49 -23.88 19.40
C LEU A 189 7.93 -25.10 18.64
N ASP A 190 8.04 -26.28 19.24
CA ASP A 190 7.51 -27.56 18.74
C ASP A 190 7.87 -27.88 17.27
N GLY A 191 8.97 -27.31 16.76
CA GLY A 191 9.41 -27.46 15.39
C GLY A 191 8.55 -26.72 14.34
N LEU A 192 7.53 -25.97 14.77
CA LEU A 192 6.60 -25.27 13.87
C LEU A 192 7.23 -24.03 13.21
N ASN A 193 8.32 -23.53 13.74
CA ASN A 193 9.11 -22.44 13.17
C ASN A 193 10.43 -22.91 12.54
N TYR A 194 10.44 -24.18 12.09
CA TYR A 194 11.59 -24.74 11.38
C TYR A 194 11.88 -23.99 10.08
N GLU A 195 13.17 -23.81 9.78
CA GLU A 195 13.67 -23.01 8.64
C GLU A 195 13.14 -21.56 8.69
N ASP A 196 12.47 -21.09 7.64
CA ASP A 196 11.96 -19.72 7.51
C ASP A 196 10.45 -19.61 7.85
N SER A 197 9.94 -20.56 8.64
CA SER A 197 8.57 -20.50 9.13
C SER A 197 8.47 -19.62 10.37
N PHE A 198 7.47 -18.76 10.39
CA PHE A 198 7.13 -17.89 11.52
C PHE A 198 5.81 -18.31 12.14
N LEU A 199 5.76 -18.28 13.47
CA LEU A 199 4.52 -18.38 14.22
C LEU A 199 4.07 -16.99 14.65
N ILE A 200 2.84 -16.64 14.40
CA ILE A 200 2.27 -15.35 14.80
C ILE A 200 1.11 -15.53 15.78
N SER A 201 0.95 -14.55 16.67
CA SER A 201 -0.19 -14.50 17.57
C SER A 201 -1.48 -14.16 16.81
N ASP A 202 -2.58 -14.79 17.19
CA ASP A 202 -3.94 -14.49 16.69
C ASP A 202 -4.38 -13.04 17.01
N ARG A 203 -3.71 -12.39 17.97
CA ARG A 203 -3.88 -10.96 18.27
C ARG A 203 -3.66 -10.10 17.03
N LEU A 204 -2.61 -10.41 16.23
CA LEU A 204 -2.28 -9.64 15.03
C LEU A 204 -3.41 -9.67 13.99
N VAL A 205 -4.14 -10.76 13.92
CA VAL A 205 -5.30 -10.92 13.02
C VAL A 205 -6.54 -10.24 13.61
N LYS A 206 -6.80 -10.44 14.91
CA LYS A 206 -7.98 -9.91 15.60
C LYS A 206 -7.99 -8.37 15.70
N GLU A 207 -6.82 -7.79 15.91
CA GLU A 207 -6.64 -6.33 16.06
C GLU A 207 -6.26 -5.63 14.75
N ASP A 208 -6.30 -6.35 13.61
CA ASP A 208 -5.97 -5.82 12.29
C ASP A 208 -4.57 -5.16 12.21
N VAL A 209 -3.58 -5.66 12.97
CA VAL A 209 -2.25 -5.04 13.13
C VAL A 209 -1.48 -4.99 11.81
N LEU A 210 -1.51 -6.07 11.02
CA LEU A 210 -0.84 -6.19 9.73
C LEU A 210 -1.82 -6.21 8.55
N THR A 211 -3.00 -5.64 8.75
CA THR A 211 -4.05 -5.57 7.73
C THR A 211 -3.75 -4.50 6.70
N ASN A 212 -4.00 -4.81 5.45
CA ASN A 212 -3.88 -3.89 4.33
C ASN A 212 -5.16 -3.88 3.48
N ILE A 213 -5.27 -2.87 2.60
CA ILE A 213 -6.33 -2.77 1.62
C ILE A 213 -5.70 -2.90 0.23
N GLN A 214 -6.26 -3.78 -0.60
CA GLN A 214 -5.93 -3.87 -2.01
C GLN A 214 -7.12 -3.42 -2.84
N ILE A 215 -6.84 -2.67 -3.91
CA ILE A 215 -7.87 -2.17 -4.83
C ILE A 215 -7.65 -2.86 -6.17
N TYR A 216 -8.62 -3.72 -6.54
CA TYR A 216 -8.65 -4.39 -7.82
C TYR A 216 -9.39 -3.53 -8.84
N GLU A 217 -8.86 -3.46 -10.04
CA GLU A 217 -9.50 -2.82 -11.19
C GLU A 217 -9.99 -3.90 -12.14
N TYR A 218 -11.29 -3.90 -12.39
CA TYR A 218 -11.92 -4.77 -13.36
C TYR A 218 -12.40 -3.91 -14.51
N GLN A 219 -12.04 -4.29 -15.73
CA GLN A 219 -12.38 -3.54 -16.93
C GLN A 219 -13.27 -4.37 -17.86
N ALA A 220 -14.40 -3.82 -18.24
CA ALA A 220 -15.24 -4.32 -19.32
C ALA A 220 -15.21 -3.38 -20.51
N GLN A 221 -15.02 -3.93 -21.70
CA GLN A 221 -15.12 -3.19 -22.97
C GLN A 221 -16.42 -3.56 -23.66
N VAL A 222 -17.08 -2.57 -24.22
CA VAL A 222 -18.25 -2.74 -25.09
C VAL A 222 -17.77 -2.55 -26.52
N VAL A 223 -17.75 -3.66 -27.26
CA VAL A 223 -17.18 -3.69 -28.61
C VAL A 223 -18.26 -3.83 -29.67
N GLU A 224 -17.98 -3.37 -30.86
CA GLU A 224 -18.80 -3.59 -32.03
C GLU A 224 -18.44 -4.93 -32.66
N THR A 225 -19.41 -5.89 -32.65
CA THR A 225 -19.24 -7.20 -33.25
C THR A 225 -19.83 -7.25 -34.64
N LYS A 226 -19.51 -8.29 -35.42
CA LYS A 226 -20.09 -8.50 -36.77
C LYS A 226 -21.61 -8.70 -36.76
N LEU A 227 -22.20 -9.04 -35.62
CA LEU A 227 -23.64 -9.32 -35.45
C LEU A 227 -24.40 -8.14 -34.85
N GLY A 228 -23.68 -7.09 -34.46
CA GLY A 228 -24.17 -5.90 -33.78
C GLY A 228 -23.31 -5.48 -32.64
N SER A 229 -23.55 -4.32 -32.06
CA SER A 229 -22.82 -3.85 -30.88
C SER A 229 -23.25 -4.61 -29.63
N GLU A 230 -22.29 -4.88 -28.75
CA GLU A 230 -22.59 -5.32 -27.38
C GLU A 230 -23.39 -4.23 -26.64
N GLU A 231 -24.20 -4.61 -25.69
CA GLU A 231 -25.05 -3.69 -24.94
C GLU A 231 -24.86 -3.90 -23.43
N LEU A 232 -24.77 -2.78 -22.70
CA LEU A 232 -24.81 -2.78 -21.24
C LEU A 232 -26.26 -2.84 -20.79
N THR A 233 -26.59 -3.85 -19.99
CA THR A 233 -27.98 -4.04 -19.54
C THR A 233 -28.03 -4.81 -18.23
N LYS A 234 -29.07 -4.53 -17.45
CA LYS A 234 -29.47 -5.33 -16.30
C LYS A 234 -30.23 -6.59 -16.68
N ASP A 235 -30.82 -6.61 -17.88
CA ASP A 235 -31.62 -7.73 -18.38
C ASP A 235 -30.73 -8.82 -18.99
N ILE A 236 -30.17 -9.65 -18.11
CA ILE A 236 -29.20 -10.72 -18.43
C ILE A 236 -29.94 -12.06 -18.38
N PRO A 237 -29.83 -12.89 -19.43
CA PRO A 237 -30.50 -14.20 -19.44
C PRO A 237 -29.91 -15.15 -18.38
N ASN A 238 -30.82 -15.94 -17.75
CA ASN A 238 -30.47 -16.99 -16.77
C ASN A 238 -29.77 -16.50 -15.50
N VAL A 239 -30.00 -15.27 -15.08
CA VAL A 239 -29.50 -14.68 -13.84
C VAL A 239 -30.65 -14.42 -12.88
N SER A 240 -30.42 -14.70 -11.58
CA SER A 240 -31.45 -14.50 -10.56
C SER A 240 -31.64 -13.02 -10.21
N GLU A 241 -32.82 -12.62 -9.75
CA GLU A 241 -33.13 -11.26 -9.33
C GLU A 241 -32.21 -10.78 -8.18
N ASN A 242 -31.78 -11.70 -7.29
CA ASN A 242 -30.89 -11.37 -6.19
C ASN A 242 -29.48 -10.97 -6.68
N GLU A 243 -28.97 -11.61 -7.73
CA GLU A 243 -27.70 -11.24 -8.35
C GLU A 243 -27.79 -9.89 -9.07
N LEU A 244 -28.95 -9.61 -9.67
CA LEU A 244 -29.23 -8.36 -10.37
C LEU A 244 -29.52 -7.19 -9.40
N ALA A 245 -29.84 -7.45 -8.14
CA ALA A 245 -30.20 -6.42 -7.16
C ALA A 245 -29.08 -5.40 -6.89
N LYS A 246 -27.82 -5.80 -7.09
CA LYS A 246 -26.64 -4.95 -6.90
C LYS A 246 -26.33 -4.04 -8.11
N LEU A 247 -27.05 -4.22 -9.23
CA LEU A 247 -26.82 -3.48 -10.46
C LEU A 247 -27.76 -2.28 -10.59
N THR A 248 -27.25 -1.20 -11.18
CA THR A 248 -28.05 -0.07 -11.66
C THR A 248 -28.93 -0.47 -12.85
N ASN A 249 -29.80 0.42 -13.31
CA ASN A 249 -30.60 0.17 -14.51
C ASN A 249 -29.75 -0.01 -15.78
N ASP A 250 -28.55 0.59 -15.80
CA ASP A 250 -27.60 0.48 -16.90
C ASP A 250 -26.73 -0.80 -16.82
N GLY A 251 -27.04 -1.71 -15.91
CA GLY A 251 -26.32 -2.97 -15.75
C GLY A 251 -24.98 -2.87 -15.04
N ILE A 252 -24.65 -1.74 -14.44
CA ILE A 252 -23.38 -1.52 -13.76
C ILE A 252 -23.55 -1.64 -12.24
N VAL A 253 -22.61 -2.26 -11.55
CA VAL A 253 -22.67 -2.43 -10.09
C VAL A 253 -22.68 -1.08 -9.37
N MET A 254 -23.47 -0.97 -8.31
CA MET A 254 -23.60 0.25 -7.51
C MET A 254 -22.36 0.46 -6.64
N ILE A 255 -21.92 1.71 -6.53
CA ILE A 255 -20.87 2.12 -5.57
C ILE A 255 -21.36 1.82 -4.14
N GLY A 256 -20.48 1.24 -3.32
CA GLY A 256 -20.81 0.78 -1.96
C GLY A 256 -21.37 -0.64 -1.89
N ALA A 257 -21.65 -1.30 -3.01
CA ALA A 257 -22.11 -2.69 -3.02
C ALA A 257 -21.01 -3.63 -2.53
N ILE A 258 -21.38 -4.58 -1.67
CA ILE A 258 -20.51 -5.69 -1.27
C ILE A 258 -20.63 -6.79 -2.31
N VAL A 259 -19.51 -7.14 -2.92
CA VAL A 259 -19.44 -8.11 -4.01
C VAL A 259 -18.50 -9.27 -3.66
N GLY A 260 -18.87 -10.46 -4.08
CA GLY A 260 -18.13 -11.70 -3.85
C GLY A 260 -17.86 -12.47 -5.12
N PRO A 261 -17.26 -13.66 -5.02
CA PRO A 261 -16.95 -14.50 -6.16
C PRO A 261 -18.17 -14.74 -7.05
N ASN A 262 -18.00 -14.59 -8.35
CA ASN A 262 -19.01 -14.74 -9.41
C ASN A 262 -20.11 -13.66 -9.44
N ASP A 263 -20.13 -12.68 -8.54
CA ASP A 263 -21.04 -11.53 -8.64
C ASP A 263 -20.77 -10.73 -9.93
N ILE A 264 -21.85 -10.21 -10.51
CA ILE A 264 -21.77 -9.41 -11.74
C ILE A 264 -21.34 -7.99 -11.39
N LEU A 265 -20.25 -7.52 -12.01
CA LEU A 265 -19.79 -6.13 -11.92
C LEU A 265 -20.36 -5.26 -13.05
N VAL A 266 -20.38 -5.82 -14.26
CA VAL A 266 -20.89 -5.15 -15.44
C VAL A 266 -21.73 -6.13 -16.24
N GLY A 267 -23.03 -5.91 -16.28
CA GLY A 267 -23.97 -6.69 -17.07
C GLY A 267 -23.84 -6.30 -18.54
N LYS A 268 -23.44 -7.26 -19.36
CA LYS A 268 -23.19 -7.06 -20.78
C LYS A 268 -23.72 -8.25 -21.59
N VAL A 269 -24.36 -7.97 -22.69
CA VAL A 269 -24.89 -8.98 -23.61
C VAL A 269 -24.39 -8.75 -25.03
N GLU A 270 -24.17 -9.83 -25.76
CA GLU A 270 -23.74 -9.86 -27.14
C GLU A 270 -24.88 -10.41 -28.02
N PRO A 271 -25.16 -9.82 -29.19
CA PRO A 271 -26.13 -10.40 -30.14
C PRO A 271 -25.67 -11.79 -30.59
N ARG A 272 -26.59 -12.76 -30.57
CA ARG A 272 -26.33 -14.15 -31.00
C ARG A 272 -26.84 -14.37 -32.44
N GLY A 273 -26.01 -15.01 -33.25
CA GLY A 273 -26.42 -15.46 -34.58
C GLY A 273 -27.28 -16.74 -34.52
N GLU A 274 -28.23 -16.91 -35.43
CA GLU A 274 -29.13 -18.08 -35.47
C GLU A 274 -28.39 -19.44 -35.50
N LYS A 275 -27.15 -19.49 -35.91
CA LYS A 275 -26.35 -20.73 -35.99
C LYS A 275 -25.78 -21.19 -34.64
N GLU A 276 -25.78 -20.35 -33.61
CA GLU A 276 -25.18 -20.66 -32.30
C GLU A 276 -26.17 -21.21 -31.27
N LEU A 277 -27.46 -21.37 -31.64
CA LEU A 277 -28.45 -21.99 -30.75
C LEU A 277 -28.17 -23.49 -30.58
N SER A 278 -28.14 -23.97 -29.35
CA SER A 278 -28.05 -25.39 -29.05
C SER A 278 -29.26 -26.14 -29.59
N ALA A 279 -29.13 -27.47 -29.81
CA ALA A 279 -30.24 -28.29 -30.30
C ALA A 279 -31.43 -28.24 -29.32
N GLU A 280 -31.18 -28.15 -28.03
CA GLU A 280 -32.17 -28.05 -26.96
C GLU A 280 -32.93 -26.70 -27.00
N GLU A 281 -32.19 -25.59 -27.18
CA GLU A 281 -32.80 -24.26 -27.31
C GLU A 281 -33.66 -24.11 -28.56
N ARG A 282 -33.26 -24.74 -29.68
CA ARG A 282 -34.07 -24.79 -30.90
C ARG A 282 -35.36 -25.57 -30.67
N LEU A 283 -35.29 -26.66 -29.90
CA LEU A 283 -36.45 -27.49 -29.58
C LEU A 283 -37.44 -26.75 -28.66
N LEU A 284 -36.91 -26.07 -27.63
CA LEU A 284 -37.71 -25.22 -26.71
C LEU A 284 -38.39 -24.07 -27.47
N ARG A 285 -37.70 -23.42 -28.40
CA ARG A 285 -38.25 -22.37 -29.26
C ARG A 285 -39.39 -22.90 -30.16
N ALA A 286 -39.24 -24.12 -30.65
CA ALA A 286 -40.25 -24.75 -31.49
C ALA A 286 -41.50 -25.20 -30.70
N ILE A 287 -41.34 -25.62 -29.44
CA ILE A 287 -42.45 -26.17 -28.62
C ILE A 287 -43.22 -25.06 -27.86
N PHE A 288 -42.52 -24.08 -27.32
CA PHE A 288 -43.10 -23.08 -26.42
C PHE A 288 -43.32 -21.69 -27.06
N GLY A 289 -42.89 -21.47 -28.30
CA GLY A 289 -43.04 -20.19 -28.97
C GLY A 289 -42.35 -19.02 -28.27
N GLU A 290 -41.56 -19.30 -27.24
CA GLU A 290 -40.80 -18.30 -26.51
C GLU A 290 -39.72 -17.75 -27.42
N LYS A 291 -39.63 -16.43 -27.51
CA LYS A 291 -38.45 -15.74 -28.03
C LYS A 291 -37.27 -16.14 -27.16
N ALA A 292 -36.55 -17.21 -27.54
CA ALA A 292 -35.20 -17.42 -27.01
C ALA A 292 -34.47 -16.09 -27.21
N ARG A 293 -34.05 -15.46 -26.15
CA ARG A 293 -33.36 -14.16 -26.23
C ARG A 293 -32.20 -14.31 -27.19
N GLU A 294 -32.17 -13.47 -28.21
CA GLU A 294 -31.13 -13.48 -29.25
C GLU A 294 -29.78 -12.96 -28.73
N VAL A 295 -29.55 -13.07 -27.44
CA VAL A 295 -28.36 -12.51 -26.77
C VAL A 295 -27.63 -13.56 -25.92
N LYS A 296 -26.33 -13.41 -25.85
CA LYS A 296 -25.41 -14.22 -25.04
C LYS A 296 -24.88 -13.35 -23.89
N ASP A 297 -24.86 -13.91 -22.69
CA ASP A 297 -24.26 -13.28 -21.52
C ASP A 297 -22.73 -13.19 -21.69
N THR A 298 -22.20 -11.97 -21.71
CA THR A 298 -20.77 -11.64 -21.73
C THR A 298 -20.41 -10.72 -20.57
N SER A 299 -21.19 -10.77 -19.50
CA SER A 299 -21.01 -9.94 -18.31
C SER A 299 -19.67 -10.15 -17.64
N LEU A 300 -19.10 -9.07 -17.13
CA LEU A 300 -17.91 -9.11 -16.30
C LEU A 300 -18.28 -9.54 -14.89
N ARG A 301 -17.66 -10.61 -14.42
CA ARG A 301 -17.87 -11.19 -13.08
C ARG A 301 -16.59 -11.17 -12.27
N ILE A 302 -16.74 -11.15 -10.95
CA ILE A 302 -15.60 -11.27 -10.03
C ILE A 302 -15.03 -12.69 -10.09
N PRO A 303 -13.69 -12.84 -10.23
CA PRO A 303 -13.02 -14.14 -10.17
C PRO A 303 -13.20 -14.84 -8.82
N ASN A 304 -12.99 -16.15 -8.81
CA ASN A 304 -13.00 -16.94 -7.58
C ASN A 304 -11.88 -16.51 -6.63
N GLY A 305 -12.21 -16.35 -5.34
CA GLY A 305 -11.26 -15.94 -4.29
C GLY A 305 -11.09 -14.42 -4.15
N GLU A 306 -11.72 -13.64 -5.01
CA GLU A 306 -11.72 -12.18 -4.93
C GLU A 306 -13.10 -11.67 -4.48
N GLY A 307 -13.13 -10.41 -4.01
CA GLY A 307 -14.35 -9.76 -3.53
C GLY A 307 -14.02 -8.54 -2.69
N GLY A 308 -15.03 -7.81 -2.27
CA GLY A 308 -14.83 -6.61 -1.47
C GLY A 308 -15.97 -5.62 -1.60
N VAL A 309 -15.65 -4.33 -1.49
CA VAL A 309 -16.59 -3.23 -1.63
C VAL A 309 -16.27 -2.42 -2.89
N VAL A 310 -17.27 -2.15 -3.70
CA VAL A 310 -17.11 -1.27 -4.86
C VAL A 310 -16.94 0.17 -4.39
N ILE A 311 -15.76 0.76 -4.66
CA ILE A 311 -15.43 2.13 -4.20
C ILE A 311 -15.58 3.18 -5.29
N LYS A 312 -15.38 2.80 -6.55
CA LYS A 312 -15.42 3.71 -7.68
C LYS A 312 -15.84 2.99 -8.97
N VAL A 313 -16.48 3.70 -9.86
CA VAL A 313 -16.80 3.26 -11.21
C VAL A 313 -16.48 4.40 -12.17
N ASP A 314 -15.65 4.13 -13.16
CA ASP A 314 -15.34 5.07 -14.24
C ASP A 314 -15.90 4.53 -15.56
N ILE A 315 -16.61 5.37 -16.29
CA ILE A 315 -17.19 5.05 -17.59
C ILE A 315 -16.57 6.00 -18.61
N LEU A 316 -15.88 5.42 -19.59
CA LEU A 316 -15.33 6.15 -20.74
C LEU A 316 -16.20 5.81 -21.95
N SER A 317 -16.63 6.82 -22.72
CA SER A 317 -17.52 6.66 -23.86
C SER A 317 -17.09 7.51 -25.04
N LYS A 318 -17.17 6.95 -26.24
CA LYS A 318 -16.98 7.75 -27.47
C LYS A 318 -17.99 8.89 -27.57
N ASP A 319 -19.20 8.68 -27.06
CA ASP A 319 -20.27 9.68 -27.11
C ASP A 319 -19.91 10.92 -26.26
N ASP A 320 -19.10 10.73 -25.21
CA ASP A 320 -18.59 11.81 -24.36
C ASP A 320 -17.29 12.45 -24.87
N GLY A 321 -16.76 11.94 -25.99
CA GLY A 321 -15.55 12.47 -26.64
C GLY A 321 -14.25 11.83 -26.17
N ASP A 322 -14.30 10.71 -25.44
CA ASP A 322 -13.12 9.99 -25.01
C ASP A 322 -12.41 9.29 -26.18
N GLU A 323 -11.08 9.32 -26.18
CA GLU A 323 -10.26 8.58 -27.14
C GLU A 323 -10.23 7.10 -26.75
N LEU A 324 -10.94 6.25 -27.49
CA LEU A 324 -10.98 4.81 -27.30
C LEU A 324 -10.39 4.07 -28.50
N ASP A 325 -9.95 2.83 -28.26
CA ASP A 325 -9.43 1.96 -29.32
C ASP A 325 -10.44 1.73 -30.45
N PRO A 326 -9.99 1.50 -31.70
CA PRO A 326 -10.88 1.21 -32.82
C PRO A 326 -11.78 0.01 -32.52
N GLY A 327 -13.11 0.19 -32.71
CA GLY A 327 -14.12 -0.86 -32.44
C GLY A 327 -14.62 -0.94 -31.00
N VAL A 328 -14.06 -0.16 -30.08
CA VAL A 328 -14.57 -0.05 -28.70
C VAL A 328 -15.48 1.17 -28.59
N ASN A 329 -16.71 1.00 -28.09
CA ASN A 329 -17.68 2.08 -27.94
C ASN A 329 -17.67 2.65 -26.51
N LYS A 330 -17.54 1.76 -25.49
CA LYS A 330 -17.47 2.14 -24.08
C LYS A 330 -16.48 1.27 -23.31
N ILE A 331 -15.87 1.83 -22.28
CA ILE A 331 -15.06 1.10 -21.30
C ILE A 331 -15.60 1.41 -19.92
N VAL A 332 -15.94 0.36 -19.18
CA VAL A 332 -16.36 0.47 -17.79
C VAL A 332 -15.26 -0.10 -16.91
N LYS A 333 -14.70 0.73 -16.02
CA LYS A 333 -13.73 0.33 -15.02
C LYS A 333 -14.37 0.34 -13.65
N VAL A 334 -14.34 -0.80 -12.97
CA VAL A 334 -14.90 -0.97 -11.62
C VAL A 334 -13.75 -1.22 -10.66
N TYR A 335 -13.69 -0.43 -9.60
CA TYR A 335 -12.67 -0.54 -8.56
C TYR A 335 -13.27 -1.16 -7.31
N VAL A 336 -12.72 -2.31 -6.90
CA VAL A 336 -13.17 -3.07 -5.74
C VAL A 336 -12.08 -3.08 -4.68
N ALA A 337 -12.36 -2.53 -3.50
CA ALA A 337 -11.47 -2.55 -2.36
C ALA A 337 -11.69 -3.82 -1.53
N GLN A 338 -10.63 -4.58 -1.33
CA GLN A 338 -10.59 -5.77 -0.50
C GLN A 338 -9.70 -5.54 0.72
N ILE A 339 -10.25 -5.81 1.91
CA ILE A 339 -9.47 -5.85 3.15
C ILE A 339 -8.75 -7.19 3.21
N ARG A 340 -7.43 -7.14 3.29
CA ARG A 340 -6.55 -8.30 3.41
C ARG A 340 -5.97 -8.36 4.81
N ARG A 341 -6.45 -9.31 5.61
CA ARG A 341 -5.85 -9.68 6.91
C ARG A 341 -4.73 -10.65 6.68
N ILE A 342 -3.75 -10.60 7.58
CA ILE A 342 -2.63 -11.54 7.54
C ILE A 342 -3.13 -12.96 7.82
N GLN A 343 -2.61 -13.93 7.07
CA GLN A 343 -3.00 -15.34 7.13
C GLN A 343 -1.81 -16.28 6.98
N GLU A 344 -2.03 -17.55 7.24
CA GLU A 344 -1.04 -18.61 6.98
C GLU A 344 -0.68 -18.63 5.50
N GLY A 345 0.62 -18.75 5.20
CA GLY A 345 1.16 -18.67 3.85
C GLY A 345 1.62 -17.28 3.40
N ASP A 346 1.24 -16.21 4.11
CA ASP A 346 1.72 -14.86 3.80
C ASP A 346 3.20 -14.73 4.17
N LYS A 347 3.91 -13.91 3.40
CA LYS A 347 5.32 -13.62 3.60
C LYS A 347 5.49 -12.32 4.38
N ILE A 348 6.24 -12.37 5.45
CA ILE A 348 6.65 -11.20 6.23
C ILE A 348 8.18 -11.11 6.31
N ALA A 349 8.68 -9.91 6.59
CA ALA A 349 10.10 -9.67 6.68
C ALA A 349 10.40 -8.51 7.65
N GLY A 350 11.60 -8.52 8.22
CA GLY A 350 12.18 -7.37 8.90
C GLY A 350 13.10 -6.56 7.96
N ARG A 351 13.77 -5.57 8.51
CA ARG A 351 14.70 -4.70 7.79
C ARG A 351 16.08 -5.33 7.53
N HIS A 352 16.42 -6.41 8.22
CA HIS A 352 17.74 -7.05 8.22
C HIS A 352 17.87 -8.24 7.26
N GLY A 353 17.01 -8.32 6.26
CA GLY A 353 16.99 -9.45 5.34
C GLY A 353 16.43 -10.74 5.93
N ASN A 354 15.89 -10.71 7.12
CA ASN A 354 15.14 -11.77 7.76
C ASN A 354 13.75 -11.84 7.15
N LYS A 355 13.48 -12.88 6.38
CA LYS A 355 12.21 -13.13 5.71
C LYS A 355 11.70 -14.52 6.04
N GLY A 356 10.41 -14.65 6.13
CA GLY A 356 9.79 -15.95 6.33
C GLY A 356 8.32 -15.96 5.95
N VAL A 357 7.75 -17.14 5.97
CA VAL A 357 6.35 -17.40 5.67
C VAL A 357 5.63 -17.71 6.99
N ILE A 358 4.43 -17.19 7.16
CA ILE A 358 3.60 -17.51 8.31
C ILE A 358 3.17 -18.97 8.20
N GLY A 359 3.77 -19.83 9.03
CA GLY A 359 3.47 -21.25 9.08
C GLY A 359 2.17 -21.51 9.86
N ARG A 360 1.90 -20.73 10.92
CA ARG A 360 0.69 -20.87 11.70
C ARG A 360 0.31 -19.61 12.46
N VAL A 361 -1.00 -19.39 12.59
CA VAL A 361 -1.58 -18.42 13.51
C VAL A 361 -1.89 -19.15 14.82
N TRP A 362 -1.23 -18.73 15.91
CA TRP A 362 -1.29 -19.42 17.21
C TRP A 362 -2.09 -18.59 18.23
N PRO A 363 -2.90 -19.22 19.07
CA PRO A 363 -3.65 -18.49 20.10
C PRO A 363 -2.72 -17.71 21.04
N ALA A 364 -3.05 -16.46 21.34
CA ALA A 364 -2.22 -15.60 22.21
C ALA A 364 -2.00 -16.17 23.61
N TYR A 365 -2.90 -17.03 24.12
CA TYR A 365 -2.74 -17.66 25.42
C TYR A 365 -1.70 -18.79 25.44
N ASP A 366 -1.38 -19.38 24.29
CA ASP A 366 -0.35 -20.43 24.11
C ASP A 366 1.00 -19.87 23.64
N MET A 367 1.07 -18.57 23.30
CA MET A 367 2.32 -17.92 22.92
C MET A 367 3.29 -17.79 24.11
N PRO A 368 4.61 -17.84 23.87
CA PRO A 368 5.61 -17.48 24.90
C PRO A 368 5.32 -16.12 25.50
N ARG A 369 5.70 -15.91 26.77
CA ARG A 369 5.40 -14.69 27.51
C ARG A 369 6.67 -14.07 28.09
N THR A 370 6.67 -12.75 28.16
CA THR A 370 7.65 -11.99 28.93
C THR A 370 7.44 -12.19 30.46
N ALA A 371 8.36 -11.73 31.27
CA ALA A 371 8.29 -11.88 32.72
C ALA A 371 7.08 -11.18 33.36
N ASP A 372 6.55 -10.16 32.70
CA ASP A 372 5.32 -9.43 33.11
C ASP A 372 4.01 -10.10 32.63
N GLY A 373 4.11 -11.23 31.92
CA GLY A 373 2.97 -11.98 31.42
C GLY A 373 2.48 -11.56 30.03
N THR A 374 3.09 -10.58 29.37
CA THR A 374 2.71 -10.15 28.02
C THR A 374 3.07 -11.24 26.99
N PRO A 375 2.10 -11.72 26.17
CA PRO A 375 2.39 -12.69 25.13
C PRO A 375 3.18 -12.04 23.99
N VAL A 376 4.11 -12.78 23.38
CA VAL A 376 4.84 -12.32 22.20
C VAL A 376 3.94 -12.38 20.95
N ASP A 377 4.25 -11.53 19.98
CA ASP A 377 3.50 -11.44 18.73
C ASP A 377 4.01 -12.39 17.65
N LEU A 378 5.32 -12.67 17.66
CA LEU A 378 6.02 -13.42 16.65
C LEU A 378 7.08 -14.31 17.28
N VAL A 379 7.19 -15.56 16.79
CA VAL A 379 8.26 -16.49 17.17
C VAL A 379 9.07 -16.85 15.95
N MET A 380 10.39 -16.69 16.07
CA MET A 380 11.39 -16.96 15.02
C MET A 380 12.42 -17.98 15.52
N SER A 381 12.95 -18.79 14.60
CA SER A 381 14.06 -19.69 14.94
C SER A 381 15.38 -18.91 15.14
N PRO A 382 16.10 -19.13 16.25
CA PRO A 382 17.40 -18.48 16.48
C PRO A 382 18.48 -18.96 15.50
N ILE A 383 18.36 -20.16 14.94
CA ILE A 383 19.32 -20.74 13.99
C ILE A 383 19.40 -19.89 12.72
N SER A 384 18.26 -19.35 12.28
CA SER A 384 18.20 -18.51 11.07
C SER A 384 19.02 -17.22 11.20
N VAL A 385 19.18 -16.69 12.40
CA VAL A 385 19.99 -15.49 12.69
C VAL A 385 21.48 -15.81 12.59
N ILE A 386 21.91 -16.88 13.28
CA ILE A 386 23.32 -17.28 13.35
C ILE A 386 23.83 -17.68 11.97
N SER A 387 23.05 -18.49 11.24
CA SER A 387 23.43 -18.98 9.92
C SER A 387 23.53 -17.89 8.86
N ARG A 388 22.86 -16.76 9.06
CA ARG A 388 22.79 -15.66 8.10
C ARG A 388 23.55 -14.40 8.51
N MET A 389 24.14 -14.40 9.70
CA MET A 389 25.01 -13.32 10.21
C MET A 389 24.37 -11.93 10.16
N ASN A 390 23.06 -11.84 10.31
CA ASN A 390 22.32 -10.58 10.37
C ASN A 390 22.04 -10.20 11.83
N LEU A 391 23.09 -9.90 12.58
CA LEU A 391 23.02 -9.62 14.02
C LEU A 391 22.32 -8.30 14.36
N GLY A 392 22.23 -7.37 13.40
CA GLY A 392 21.54 -6.09 13.57
C GLY A 392 20.11 -6.25 14.07
N GLN A 393 19.40 -7.31 13.67
CA GLN A 393 18.04 -7.60 14.17
C GLN A 393 17.97 -7.89 15.68
N ILE A 394 19.00 -8.51 16.24
CA ILE A 394 19.07 -8.77 17.68
C ILE A 394 19.32 -7.47 18.46
N LEU A 395 20.23 -6.63 17.93
CA LEU A 395 20.52 -5.31 18.51
C LEU A 395 19.28 -4.41 18.45
N GLU A 396 18.58 -4.39 17.31
CA GLU A 396 17.32 -3.68 17.13
C GLU A 396 16.28 -4.15 18.15
N THR A 397 16.04 -5.46 18.26
CA THR A 397 15.07 -6.03 19.18
C THR A 397 15.38 -5.69 20.63
N THR A 398 16.65 -5.77 21.03
CA THR A 398 17.09 -5.46 22.40
C THR A 398 16.89 -3.97 22.72
N LEU A 399 17.27 -3.09 21.80
CA LEU A 399 17.12 -1.63 21.99
C LEU A 399 15.64 -1.23 21.95
N ALA A 400 14.84 -1.83 21.05
CA ALA A 400 13.40 -1.58 20.97
C ALA A 400 12.67 -2.02 22.23
N HIS A 401 13.04 -3.18 22.82
CA HIS A 401 12.49 -3.65 24.07
C HIS A 401 12.83 -2.68 25.23
N ALA A 402 14.06 -2.19 25.32
CA ALA A 402 14.41 -1.15 26.28
C ALA A 402 13.63 0.15 26.04
N GLY A 403 13.43 0.52 24.78
CA GLY A 403 12.64 1.68 24.38
C GLY A 403 11.18 1.59 24.82
N LEU A 404 10.59 0.42 24.72
CA LEU A 404 9.21 0.16 25.16
C LEU A 404 9.06 0.42 26.67
N TYR A 405 9.98 -0.09 27.51
CA TYR A 405 9.94 0.13 28.96
C TYR A 405 10.23 1.59 29.36
N LEU A 406 11.10 2.27 28.63
CA LEU A 406 11.47 3.65 28.91
C LEU A 406 10.53 4.67 28.24
N ASN A 407 9.59 4.21 27.45
CA ASN A 407 8.72 5.03 26.59
C ASN A 407 9.53 6.03 25.73
N LYS A 408 10.57 5.51 25.08
CA LYS A 408 11.50 6.28 24.24
C LYS A 408 11.66 5.61 22.88
N ARG A 409 11.89 6.45 21.87
CA ARG A 409 12.30 6.03 20.53
C ARG A 409 13.78 6.36 20.34
N TYR A 410 14.47 5.57 19.56
CA TYR A 410 15.91 5.70 19.33
C TYR A 410 16.19 5.85 17.83
N ALA A 411 17.14 6.72 17.53
CA ALA A 411 17.74 6.82 16.21
C ALA A 411 19.15 6.23 16.27
N VAL A 412 19.44 5.31 15.37
CA VAL A 412 20.76 4.68 15.21
C VAL A 412 21.25 5.02 13.79
N PRO A 413 21.98 6.14 13.63
CA PRO A 413 22.49 6.55 12.33
C PRO A 413 23.45 5.50 11.75
N VAL A 414 23.46 5.38 10.45
CA VAL A 414 24.30 4.39 9.75
C VAL A 414 25.77 4.77 9.87
N PHE A 415 26.62 3.83 10.31
CA PHE A 415 28.07 3.99 10.50
C PHE A 415 28.49 5.10 11.50
N GLU A 416 27.61 5.58 12.33
CA GLU A 416 28.00 6.40 13.48
C GLU A 416 28.34 5.51 14.70
N LYS A 417 29.43 5.90 15.41
CA LYS A 417 29.89 5.18 16.60
C LYS A 417 29.38 5.85 17.87
#